data_3891ab387c348e0222adc6c4575f1f11
#
_entry.id   3891ab387c348e0222adc6c4575f1f11
#
_cell.length_a   1.000
_cell.length_b   1.000
_cell.length_c   1.000
_cell.angle_alpha   90.00
_cell.angle_beta   90.00
_cell.angle_gamma   90.00
#
_symmetry.space_group_name_H-M   'P 1'
#
loop_
_entity.id
_entity.type
_entity.pdbx_description
1 polymer ?
#
loop_
_entity_poly.entity_id
_entity_poly.type
_entity_poly.pdbx_seq_one_letter_code
_entity_poly.pdbx_strand_id
1 'polypeptide(L)'
;MMNQNQIANPQTGQLPKVKSPEMNDRDFLNDSLATCKYLTDSLNVAVREASHEQLYNDMLRILMETHQNARDMYNLMFQKGWYKLEAQEQQKLQQAYQQFSNYSSQFPYQ
;
A
#
# COMPACT_ATOMS: atom_id res chain seq x y z
N MET A 1 -22.18 9.24 6.16
CA MET A 1 -22.36 7.83 6.58
C MET A 1 -21.23 6.99 6.06
N MET A 2 -20.65 6.17 6.91
CA MET A 2 -19.64 5.20 6.43
C MET A 2 -20.31 4.08 5.64
N ASN A 3 -19.69 3.71 4.51
CA ASN A 3 -20.05 2.50 3.80
C ASN A 3 -19.86 1.30 4.74
N GLN A 4 -20.80 0.34 4.72
CA GLN A 4 -20.74 -0.84 5.57
C GLN A 4 -19.49 -1.70 5.34
N ASN A 5 -18.88 -1.60 4.15
CA ASN A 5 -17.68 -2.34 3.79
C ASN A 5 -16.39 -1.64 4.21
N GLN A 6 -16.46 -0.43 4.74
CA GLN A 6 -15.29 0.30 5.17
C GLN A 6 -14.87 -0.13 6.57
N ILE A 7 -13.57 -0.34 6.72
CA ILE A 7 -12.95 -0.68 8.01
C ILE A 7 -12.10 0.51 8.44
N ALA A 8 -12.44 1.10 9.58
CA ALA A 8 -11.74 2.24 10.13
C ALA A 8 -11.56 2.06 11.62
N ASN A 9 -10.58 2.75 12.19
CA ASN A 9 -10.40 2.75 13.64
C ASN A 9 -11.56 3.53 14.29
N PRO A 10 -12.34 2.89 15.18
CA PRO A 10 -13.50 3.55 15.78
C PRO A 10 -13.14 4.61 16.82
N GLN A 11 -11.90 4.66 17.28
CA GLN A 11 -11.44 5.57 18.33
C GLN A 11 -10.59 6.71 17.78
N THR A 12 -10.91 7.18 16.60
CA THR A 12 -10.14 8.25 15.99
C THR A 12 -10.71 9.63 16.32
N GLY A 13 -9.81 10.59 16.43
CA GLY A 13 -10.18 11.99 16.51
C GLY A 13 -10.64 12.52 15.14
N GLN A 14 -10.85 13.82 15.09
CA GLN A 14 -11.23 14.48 13.86
C GLN A 14 -10.07 14.48 12.85
N LEU A 15 -10.43 14.43 11.57
CA LEU A 15 -9.46 14.68 10.52
C LEU A 15 -8.87 16.09 10.67
N PRO A 16 -7.59 16.27 10.31
CA PRO A 16 -7.00 17.59 10.30
C PRO A 16 -7.84 18.54 9.43
N LYS A 17 -8.13 19.71 9.94
CA LYS A 17 -8.83 20.74 9.16
C LYS A 17 -7.82 21.34 8.18
N VAL A 18 -8.05 21.11 6.92
CA VAL A 18 -7.14 21.55 5.87
C VAL A 18 -7.73 22.76 5.19
N LYS A 19 -7.18 23.94 5.44
CA LYS A 19 -7.37 25.06 4.52
C LYS A 19 -6.30 26.12 4.74
N SER A 20 -5.08 25.66 4.92
CA SER A 20 -3.92 26.49 5.05
C SER A 20 -2.93 26.11 3.93
N PRO A 21 -2.14 27.08 3.42
CA PRO A 21 -1.04 26.73 2.55
C PRO A 21 0.05 25.88 3.24
N GLU A 22 -0.01 25.79 4.56
CA GLU A 22 0.92 24.98 5.32
C GLU A 22 0.47 23.52 5.35
N MET A 23 1.42 22.60 5.24
CA MET A 23 1.16 21.19 5.35
C MET A 23 0.83 20.80 6.80
N ASN A 24 -0.16 19.96 6.97
CA ASN A 24 -0.48 19.35 8.27
C ASN A 24 0.13 17.96 8.37
N ASP A 25 -0.04 17.30 9.51
CA ASP A 25 0.52 15.98 9.76
C ASP A 25 0.03 14.93 8.76
N ARG A 26 -1.23 15.01 8.37
CA ARG A 26 -1.79 14.11 7.36
C ARG A 26 -1.12 14.31 6.01
N ASP A 27 -0.86 15.55 5.63
CA ASP A 27 -0.18 15.86 4.38
C ASP A 27 1.25 15.33 4.39
N PHE A 28 1.97 15.48 5.51
CA PHE A 28 3.31 14.93 5.65
C PHE A 28 3.33 13.42 5.52
N LEU A 29 2.38 12.73 6.14
CA LEU A 29 2.29 11.26 6.04
C LEU A 29 1.94 10.82 4.62
N ASN A 30 1.00 11.50 3.97
CA ASN A 30 0.64 11.19 2.58
C ASN A 30 1.80 11.39 1.63
N ASP A 31 2.55 12.47 1.79
CA ASP A 31 3.72 12.77 0.97
C ASP A 31 4.83 11.75 1.19
N SER A 32 5.11 11.42 2.44
CA SER A 32 6.12 10.42 2.79
C SER A 32 5.74 9.03 2.23
N LEU A 33 4.47 8.67 2.33
CA LEU A 33 3.98 7.40 1.79
C LEU A 33 4.10 7.36 0.26
N ALA A 34 3.75 8.45 -0.43
CA ALA A 34 3.92 8.56 -1.88
C ALA A 34 5.40 8.41 -2.27
N THR A 35 6.29 9.02 -1.51
CA THR A 35 7.73 8.88 -1.72
C THR A 35 8.18 7.43 -1.55
N CYS A 36 7.71 6.72 -0.53
CA CYS A 36 8.02 5.30 -0.34
C CYS A 36 7.53 4.45 -1.52
N LYS A 37 6.35 4.75 -2.06
CA LYS A 37 5.83 4.04 -3.24
C LYS A 37 6.75 4.23 -4.45
N TYR A 38 7.18 5.46 -4.68
CA TYR A 38 8.13 5.76 -5.75
C TYR A 38 9.45 5.03 -5.55
N LEU A 39 9.97 5.08 -4.33
CA LEU A 39 11.26 4.44 -4.02
C LEU A 39 11.20 2.92 -4.18
N THR A 40 10.11 2.27 -3.78
CA THR A 40 10.00 0.81 -3.95
C THR A 40 9.96 0.43 -5.41
N ASP A 41 9.29 1.18 -6.27
CA ASP A 41 9.29 0.93 -7.69
C ASP A 41 10.68 1.10 -8.30
N SER A 42 11.36 2.19 -7.97
CA SER A 42 12.70 2.48 -8.48
C SER A 42 13.74 1.48 -7.95
N LEU A 43 13.68 1.15 -6.66
CA LEU A 43 14.59 0.19 -6.03
C LEU A 43 14.39 -1.21 -6.59
N ASN A 44 13.16 -1.60 -6.91
CA ASN A 44 12.90 -2.90 -7.52
C ASN A 44 13.63 -3.04 -8.85
N VAL A 45 13.62 -2.00 -9.68
CA VAL A 45 14.37 -1.99 -10.94
C VAL A 45 15.87 -2.05 -10.66
N ALA A 46 16.35 -1.24 -9.72
CA ALA A 46 17.77 -1.18 -9.37
C ALA A 46 18.29 -2.52 -8.84
N VAL A 47 17.52 -3.19 -8.00
CA VAL A 47 17.87 -4.52 -7.49
C VAL A 47 18.01 -5.52 -8.63
N ARG A 48 17.05 -5.52 -9.55
CA ARG A 48 17.05 -6.43 -10.69
C ARG A 48 18.27 -6.22 -11.59
N GLU A 49 18.72 -4.96 -11.73
CA GLU A 49 19.80 -4.60 -12.64
C GLU A 49 21.18 -4.57 -11.96
N ALA A 50 21.27 -4.80 -10.67
CA ALA A 50 22.54 -4.75 -9.93
C ALA A 50 23.41 -5.94 -10.30
N SER A 51 24.62 -5.66 -10.80
CA SER A 51 25.55 -6.68 -11.28
C SER A 51 26.51 -7.18 -10.22
N HIS A 52 26.71 -6.44 -9.15
CA HIS A 52 27.58 -6.83 -8.04
C HIS A 52 26.75 -7.39 -6.89
N GLU A 53 27.20 -8.52 -6.35
CA GLU A 53 26.47 -9.21 -5.29
C GLU A 53 26.29 -8.32 -4.05
N GLN A 54 27.32 -7.60 -3.63
CA GLN A 54 27.22 -6.72 -2.48
C GLN A 54 26.23 -5.58 -2.73
N LEU A 55 26.30 -4.98 -3.90
CA LEU A 55 25.35 -3.94 -4.28
C LEU A 55 23.92 -4.48 -4.33
N TYR A 56 23.74 -5.66 -4.92
CA TYR A 56 22.44 -6.32 -4.96
C TYR A 56 21.87 -6.51 -3.55
N ASN A 57 22.68 -7.04 -2.64
CA ASN A 57 22.24 -7.31 -1.27
C ASN A 57 21.89 -6.02 -0.52
N ASP A 58 22.70 -4.98 -0.69
CA ASP A 58 22.45 -3.69 -0.03
C ASP A 58 21.17 -3.05 -0.55
N MET A 59 20.96 -3.05 -1.85
CA MET A 59 19.75 -2.49 -2.46
C MET A 59 18.50 -3.28 -2.09
N LEU A 60 18.60 -4.61 -2.03
CA LEU A 60 17.50 -5.46 -1.60
C LEU A 60 17.10 -5.16 -0.16
N ARG A 61 18.08 -4.97 0.72
CA ARG A 61 17.83 -4.59 2.11
C ARG A 61 17.12 -3.24 2.20
N ILE A 62 17.58 -2.25 1.43
CA ILE A 62 16.97 -0.93 1.42
C ILE A 62 15.53 -1.00 0.87
N LEU A 63 15.30 -1.82 -0.15
CA LEU A 63 13.95 -2.06 -0.66
C LEU A 63 13.03 -2.61 0.41
N MET A 64 13.48 -3.60 1.17
CA MET A 64 12.71 -4.19 2.25
C MET A 64 12.42 -3.18 3.37
N GLU A 65 13.42 -2.38 3.74
CA GLU A 65 13.24 -1.32 4.74
C GLU A 65 12.24 -0.26 4.27
N THR A 66 12.28 0.08 3.00
CA THR A 66 11.34 1.06 2.42
C THR A 66 9.92 0.52 2.42
N HIS A 67 9.73 -0.75 2.11
CA HIS A 67 8.41 -1.41 2.23
C HIS A 67 7.92 -1.41 3.68
N GLN A 68 8.81 -1.70 4.62
CA GLN A 68 8.43 -1.68 6.03
C GLN A 68 8.02 -0.27 6.48
N ASN A 69 8.73 0.76 6.04
CA ASN A 69 8.37 2.14 6.33
C ASN A 69 6.98 2.48 5.78
N ALA A 70 6.69 2.06 4.55
CA ALA A 70 5.37 2.28 3.96
C ALA A 70 4.28 1.59 4.78
N ARG A 71 4.52 0.36 5.22
CA ARG A 71 3.57 -0.38 6.04
C ARG A 71 3.33 0.30 7.39
N ASP A 72 4.40 0.78 8.02
CA ASP A 72 4.29 1.49 9.29
C ASP A 72 3.48 2.78 9.13
N MET A 73 3.65 3.50 8.02
CA MET A 73 2.89 4.70 7.72
C MET A 73 1.41 4.39 7.49
N TYR A 74 1.09 3.33 6.76
CA TYR A 74 -0.30 2.89 6.59
C TYR A 74 -0.95 2.57 7.93
N ASN A 75 -0.24 1.83 8.78
CA ASN A 75 -0.75 1.48 10.11
C ASN A 75 -0.99 2.73 10.95
N LEU A 76 -0.07 3.69 10.91
CA LEU A 76 -0.21 4.93 11.64
C LEU A 76 -1.40 5.74 11.11
N MET A 77 -1.55 5.85 9.81
CA MET A 77 -2.68 6.55 9.20
C MET A 77 -4.02 5.91 9.56
N PHE A 78 -4.06 4.57 9.58
CA PHE A 78 -5.25 3.84 10.00
C PHE A 78 -5.58 4.12 11.47
N GLN A 79 -4.58 4.10 12.35
CA GLN A 79 -4.76 4.38 13.77
C GLN A 79 -5.31 5.80 14.00
N LYS A 80 -4.90 6.75 13.19
CA LYS A 80 -5.36 8.14 13.28
C LYS A 80 -6.70 8.38 12.56
N GLY A 81 -7.25 7.38 11.90
CA GLY A 81 -8.49 7.52 11.14
C GLY A 81 -8.32 8.24 9.81
N TRP A 82 -7.10 8.42 9.34
CA TRP A 82 -6.79 9.10 8.09
C TRP A 82 -6.77 8.16 6.89
N TYR A 83 -6.89 6.87 7.14
CA TYR A 83 -6.92 5.84 6.10
C TYR A 83 -7.96 4.79 6.49
N LYS A 84 -8.80 4.42 5.55
CA LYS A 84 -9.83 3.42 5.74
C LYS A 84 -9.59 2.26 4.80
N LEU A 85 -9.83 1.06 5.31
CA LEU A 85 -9.83 -0.14 4.52
C LEU A 85 -11.25 -0.42 4.05
N GLU A 86 -11.37 -1.00 2.85
CA GLU A 86 -12.66 -1.45 2.35
C GLU A 86 -12.64 -2.97 2.32
N ALA A 87 -13.57 -3.56 3.08
CA ALA A 87 -13.71 -5.02 3.07
C ALA A 87 -14.31 -5.46 1.75
N GLN A 88 -13.69 -6.44 1.11
CA GLN A 88 -14.20 -6.99 -0.12
C GLN A 88 -15.43 -7.85 0.14
N GLU A 89 -16.50 -7.62 -0.61
CA GLU A 89 -17.69 -8.44 -0.52
C GLU A 89 -17.39 -9.87 -0.96
N GLN A 90 -17.94 -10.84 -0.23
CA GLN A 90 -17.71 -12.25 -0.53
C GLN A 90 -18.14 -12.61 -1.96
N GLN A 91 -19.23 -12.03 -2.44
CA GLN A 91 -19.71 -12.25 -3.79
C GLN A 91 -18.68 -11.79 -4.84
N LYS A 92 -18.05 -10.64 -4.62
CA LYS A 92 -17.00 -10.15 -5.51
C LYS A 92 -15.76 -11.04 -5.49
N LEU A 93 -15.41 -11.56 -4.32
CA LEU A 93 -14.31 -12.52 -4.20
C LEU A 93 -14.60 -13.80 -4.98
N GLN A 94 -15.83 -14.31 -4.88
CA GLN A 94 -16.24 -15.50 -5.63
C GLN A 94 -16.23 -15.25 -7.13
N GLN A 95 -16.69 -14.08 -7.57
CA GLN A 95 -16.67 -13.70 -8.98
C GLN A 95 -15.24 -13.62 -9.51
N ALA A 96 -14.33 -13.01 -8.75
CA ALA A 96 -12.93 -12.92 -9.14
C ALA A 96 -12.30 -14.32 -9.23
N TYR A 97 -12.58 -15.18 -8.26
CA TYR A 97 -12.11 -16.56 -8.27
C TYR A 97 -12.60 -17.31 -9.51
N GLN A 98 -13.87 -17.20 -9.83
CA GLN A 98 -14.48 -17.83 -11.02
C GLN A 98 -13.80 -17.32 -12.29
N GLN A 99 -13.62 -16.00 -12.39
CA GLN A 99 -13.01 -15.38 -13.57
C GLN A 99 -11.61 -15.90 -13.82
N PHE A 100 -10.76 -15.89 -12.78
CA PHE A 100 -9.38 -16.36 -12.91
C PHE A 100 -9.30 -17.88 -13.10
N SER A 101 -10.22 -18.64 -12.50
CA SER A 101 -10.30 -20.08 -12.76
C SER A 101 -10.65 -20.37 -14.23
N ASN A 102 -11.57 -19.59 -14.78
CA ASN A 102 -11.92 -19.73 -16.21
C ASN A 102 -10.75 -19.39 -17.11
N TYR A 103 -9.97 -18.36 -16.75
CA TYR A 103 -8.78 -18.00 -17.51
C TYR A 103 -7.73 -19.12 -17.49
N SER A 104 -7.61 -19.83 -16.38
CA SER A 104 -6.64 -20.92 -16.27
C SER A 104 -6.93 -22.06 -17.22
N SER A 105 -8.19 -22.27 -17.60
CA SER A 105 -8.58 -23.29 -18.57
C SER A 105 -8.11 -22.99 -20.00
N GLN A 106 -7.70 -21.76 -20.27
CA GLN A 106 -7.17 -21.33 -21.56
C GLN A 106 -5.67 -21.52 -21.68
N PHE A 107 -4.99 -21.90 -20.59
CA PHE A 107 -3.55 -22.14 -20.63
C PHE A 107 -3.27 -23.45 -21.39
N PRO A 108 -2.19 -23.50 -22.17
CA PRO A 108 -1.84 -24.72 -22.90
C PRO A 108 -1.38 -25.86 -21.99
N TYR A 109 -1.13 -25.59 -20.72
CA TYR A 109 -0.75 -26.58 -19.71
C TYR A 109 -1.90 -26.78 -18.72
N GLN A 110 -2.26 -28.02 -18.56
CA GLN A 110 -3.26 -28.39 -17.57
C GLN A 110 -2.71 -29.53 -16.73
#